data_d98a5ef3a98f424a65e86c4afc79f88e
#
_entry.id   d98a5ef3a98f424a65e86c4afc79f88e
#
_cell.length_a   1.000
_cell.length_b   1.000
_cell.length_c   1.000
_cell.angle_alpha   90.00
_cell.angle_beta   90.00
_cell.angle_gamma   90.00
#
_symmetry.space_group_name_H-M   'P 1'
#
loop_
_entity.id
_entity.type
_entity.pdbx_description
1 polymer ?
#
loop_
_entity_poly.entity_id
_entity_poly.type
_entity_poly.pdbx_seq_one_letter_code
_entity_poly.pdbx_strand_id
1 'polypeptide(L)'
;ASDVYKRQTARFDLNHFVMTTTTANAVSVFRHLEFCRQCLYPNLDVHLISATEQWAQFAVAGPNSRQLLEKIIDKEYDISNLNFPYMGCKKITICNNIPARLFRISFSGELAYEIAGPSRYGNSMFKALMDAGSKFNVVAYGTEALGVMRIEKGHAAGNELNGQTTAQNLGLEK
;
A
#
# COMPACT_ATOMS: atom_id res chain seq x y z
N ALA A 1 -14.79 -4.67 -2.52
CA ALA A 1 -13.86 -4.01 -1.59
C ALA A 1 -12.43 -4.53 -1.73
N SER A 2 -12.21 -5.81 -2.00
CA SER A 2 -10.86 -6.38 -2.13
C SER A 2 -10.13 -5.96 -3.42
N ASP A 3 -10.86 -5.71 -4.50
CA ASP A 3 -10.27 -5.23 -5.75
C ASP A 3 -9.81 -3.76 -5.64
N VAL A 4 -10.48 -2.99 -4.81
CA VAL A 4 -10.08 -1.63 -4.45
C VAL A 4 -8.72 -1.61 -3.75
N TYR A 5 -8.39 -2.66 -3.00
CA TYR A 5 -7.12 -2.75 -2.28
C TYR A 5 -5.88 -2.83 -3.21
N LYS A 6 -5.95 -3.60 -4.29
CA LYS A 6 -4.81 -3.79 -5.20
C LYS A 6 -4.67 -2.72 -6.29
N ARG A 7 -5.67 -1.85 -6.42
CA ARG A 7 -5.68 -0.74 -7.39
C ARG A 7 -6.08 0.55 -6.71
N GLN A 8 -5.48 0.83 -5.56
CA GLN A 8 -5.84 2.02 -4.80
C GLN A 8 -5.24 3.27 -5.40
N THR A 9 -6.07 4.30 -5.44
CA THR A 9 -5.62 5.65 -5.70
C THR A 9 -5.70 6.44 -4.40
N ALA A 10 -4.56 6.73 -3.82
CA ALA A 10 -4.44 7.56 -2.64
C ALA A 10 -4.33 9.03 -3.03
N ARG A 11 -5.13 9.88 -2.41
CA ARG A 11 -5.05 11.33 -2.58
C ARG A 11 -4.23 11.94 -1.45
N PHE A 12 -3.04 12.41 -1.76
CA PHE A 12 -2.13 13.04 -0.80
C PHE A 12 -2.30 14.55 -0.70
N ASP A 13 -2.90 15.15 -1.73
CA ASP A 13 -3.14 16.59 -1.79
C ASP A 13 -4.24 16.88 -2.83
N LEU A 14 -4.64 18.15 -2.95
CA LEU A 14 -5.68 18.59 -3.91
C LEU A 14 -5.41 18.05 -5.32
N ASN A 15 -4.17 18.13 -5.77
CA ASN A 15 -3.73 17.76 -7.12
C ASN A 15 -2.62 16.69 -7.12
N HIS A 16 -2.47 15.92 -6.02
CA HIS A 16 -1.45 14.88 -5.93
C HIS A 16 -2.05 13.53 -5.56
N PHE A 17 -1.99 12.62 -6.50
CA PHE A 17 -2.52 11.26 -6.37
C PHE A 17 -1.39 10.24 -6.55
N VAL A 18 -1.49 9.11 -5.90
CA VAL A 18 -0.61 7.96 -6.06
C VAL A 18 -1.47 6.73 -6.26
N MET A 19 -1.32 6.08 -7.39
CA MET A 19 -1.99 4.82 -7.69
C MET A 19 -1.01 3.66 -7.52
N THR A 20 -1.42 2.64 -6.78
CA THR A 20 -0.69 1.38 -6.68
C THR A 20 -1.40 0.29 -7.44
N THR A 21 -0.64 -0.58 -8.10
CA THR A 21 -1.14 -1.74 -8.84
C THR A 21 -0.31 -2.97 -8.50
N THR A 22 -0.71 -4.15 -8.95
CA THR A 22 0.20 -5.29 -8.97
C THR A 22 1.37 -4.98 -9.91
N THR A 23 2.59 -5.31 -9.51
CA THR A 23 3.80 -5.02 -10.31
C THR A 23 3.70 -5.59 -11.72
N ALA A 24 3.18 -6.79 -11.88
CA ALA A 24 2.99 -7.43 -13.18
C ALA A 24 2.09 -6.62 -14.14
N ASN A 25 1.16 -5.84 -13.63
CA ASN A 25 0.20 -5.07 -14.41
C ASN A 25 0.53 -3.58 -14.50
N ALA A 26 1.60 -3.12 -13.86
CA ALA A 26 1.93 -1.69 -13.78
C ALA A 26 2.04 -1.04 -15.16
N VAL A 27 2.73 -1.69 -16.10
CA VAL A 27 2.90 -1.19 -17.47
C VAL A 27 1.57 -1.12 -18.22
N SER A 28 0.74 -2.16 -18.11
CA SER A 28 -0.56 -2.21 -18.81
C SER A 28 -1.52 -1.15 -18.26
N VAL A 29 -1.55 -0.95 -16.95
CA VAL A 29 -2.35 0.10 -16.31
C VAL A 29 -1.84 1.48 -16.72
N PHE A 30 -0.54 1.71 -16.71
CA PHE A 30 0.04 2.98 -17.13
C PHE A 30 -0.31 3.32 -18.59
N ARG A 31 -0.17 2.36 -19.50
CA ARG A 31 -0.57 2.53 -20.92
C ARG A 31 -2.05 2.84 -21.07
N HIS A 32 -2.91 2.19 -20.29
CA HIS A 32 -4.34 2.47 -20.32
C HIS A 32 -4.65 3.89 -19.81
N LEU A 33 -4.01 4.34 -18.76
CA LEU A 33 -4.16 5.70 -18.24
C LEU A 33 -3.67 6.74 -19.27
N GLU A 34 -2.55 6.48 -19.94
CA GLU A 34 -2.06 7.34 -21.03
C GLU A 34 -3.05 7.40 -22.21
N PHE A 35 -3.64 6.26 -22.60
CA PHE A 35 -4.70 6.24 -23.59
C PHE A 35 -5.91 7.07 -23.14
N CYS A 36 -6.37 6.90 -21.91
CA CYS A 36 -7.47 7.71 -21.38
C CYS A 36 -7.15 9.19 -21.44
N ARG A 37 -5.97 9.60 -20.99
CA ARG A 37 -5.54 11.01 -20.99
C ARG A 37 -5.44 11.59 -22.40
N GLN A 38 -4.86 10.85 -23.35
CA GLN A 38 -4.59 11.37 -24.68
C GLN A 38 -5.78 11.28 -25.63
N CYS A 39 -6.62 10.24 -25.48
CA CYS A 39 -7.68 9.95 -26.44
C CYS A 39 -9.08 10.21 -25.89
N LEU A 40 -9.35 9.84 -24.65
CA LEU A 40 -10.71 9.95 -24.09
C LEU A 40 -10.93 11.29 -23.37
N TYR A 41 -9.90 11.81 -22.72
CA TYR A 41 -9.98 13.03 -21.92
C TYR A 41 -8.83 14.01 -22.21
N PRO A 42 -8.60 14.40 -23.47
CA PRO A 42 -7.43 15.21 -23.87
C PRO A 42 -7.41 16.62 -23.27
N ASN A 43 -8.57 17.11 -22.82
CA ASN A 43 -8.70 18.44 -22.23
C ASN A 43 -8.43 18.48 -20.71
N LEU A 44 -8.15 17.33 -20.07
CA LEU A 44 -7.79 17.31 -18.67
C LEU A 44 -6.32 17.66 -18.48
N ASP A 45 -6.05 18.62 -17.59
CA ASP A 45 -4.68 18.95 -17.15
C ASP A 45 -4.20 17.91 -16.14
N VAL A 46 -3.73 16.77 -16.64
CA VAL A 46 -3.23 15.64 -15.83
C VAL A 46 -1.89 15.16 -16.35
N HIS A 47 -0.92 15.04 -15.45
CA HIS A 47 0.38 14.46 -15.71
C HIS A 47 0.51 13.09 -15.06
N LEU A 48 0.97 12.10 -15.83
CA LEU A 48 1.21 10.74 -15.38
C LEU A 48 2.70 10.46 -15.31
N ILE A 49 3.15 9.89 -14.20
CA ILE A 49 4.56 9.54 -13.98
C ILE A 49 4.62 8.12 -13.41
N SER A 50 5.38 7.25 -14.08
CA SER A 50 5.69 5.94 -13.51
C SER A 50 6.73 6.08 -12.40
N ALA A 51 6.38 5.68 -11.19
CA ALA A 51 7.24 5.75 -10.02
C ALA A 51 7.58 4.35 -9.46
N THR A 52 7.34 3.29 -10.23
CA THR A 52 7.49 1.89 -9.79
C THR A 52 8.87 1.59 -9.21
N GLU A 53 9.93 2.03 -9.89
CA GLU A 53 11.32 1.79 -9.47
C GLU A 53 11.86 2.82 -8.46
N GLN A 54 11.10 3.87 -8.19
CA GLN A 54 11.56 4.98 -7.34
C GLN A 54 11.31 4.74 -5.86
N TRP A 55 10.46 3.79 -5.50
CA TRP A 55 9.99 3.55 -4.14
C TRP A 55 10.19 2.10 -3.72
N ALA A 56 10.79 1.89 -2.56
CA ALA A 56 10.77 0.62 -1.85
C ALA A 56 9.58 0.62 -0.88
N GLN A 57 8.76 -0.42 -0.92
CA GLN A 57 7.55 -0.52 -0.09
C GLN A 57 7.56 -1.80 0.73
N PHE A 58 7.18 -1.69 1.99
CA PHE A 58 7.07 -2.79 2.93
C PHE A 58 5.67 -2.83 3.54
N ALA A 59 5.10 -4.02 3.64
CA ALA A 59 3.91 -4.27 4.43
C ALA A 59 4.32 -4.64 5.86
N VAL A 60 3.75 -3.96 6.86
CA VAL A 60 3.95 -4.24 8.27
C VAL A 60 2.59 -4.62 8.85
N ALA A 61 2.40 -5.91 9.14
CA ALA A 61 1.11 -6.47 9.55
C ALA A 61 1.20 -7.18 10.89
N GLY A 62 0.09 -7.17 11.63
CA GLY A 62 -0.06 -7.83 12.93
C GLY A 62 -0.46 -6.85 14.03
N PRO A 63 -0.83 -7.37 15.22
CA PRO A 63 -1.38 -6.56 16.30
C PRO A 63 -0.42 -5.48 16.82
N ASN A 64 0.88 -5.71 16.71
CA ASN A 64 1.93 -4.80 17.16
C ASN A 64 2.49 -3.89 16.06
N SER A 65 1.93 -3.94 14.85
CA SER A 65 2.45 -3.20 13.69
C SER A 65 2.51 -1.69 13.92
N ARG A 66 1.51 -1.11 14.59
CA ARG A 66 1.52 0.32 14.96
C ARG A 66 2.66 0.65 15.91
N GLN A 67 2.78 -0.11 16.99
CA GLN A 67 3.80 0.12 18.00
C GLN A 67 5.22 -0.03 17.44
N LEU A 68 5.40 -0.91 16.46
CA LEU A 68 6.65 -1.04 15.71
C LEU A 68 6.90 0.22 14.90
N LEU A 69 5.92 0.67 14.11
CA LEU A 69 6.07 1.84 13.24
C LEU A 69 6.30 3.14 14.03
N GLU A 70 5.69 3.31 15.20
CA GLU A 70 5.90 4.45 16.09
C GLU A 70 7.36 4.61 16.56
N LYS A 71 8.18 3.55 16.43
CA LYS A 71 9.61 3.63 16.74
C LYS A 71 10.47 4.19 15.62
N ILE A 72 10.00 4.14 14.39
CA ILE A 72 10.76 4.59 13.23
C ILE A 72 10.15 5.85 12.60
N ILE A 73 8.86 6.09 12.80
CA ILE A 73 8.17 7.32 12.35
C ILE A 73 8.60 8.48 13.25
N ASP A 74 8.89 9.63 12.65
CA ASP A 74 9.30 10.81 13.38
C ASP A 74 8.15 11.33 14.26
N LYS A 75 8.47 11.86 15.44
CA LYS A 75 7.52 12.07 16.56
C LYS A 75 6.40 13.07 16.29
N GLU A 76 6.53 13.90 15.27
CA GLU A 76 5.48 14.85 14.87
C GLU A 76 4.25 14.19 14.25
N TYR A 77 4.34 12.91 13.86
CA TYR A 77 3.24 12.20 13.21
C TYR A 77 2.52 11.25 14.17
N ASP A 78 1.27 11.54 14.44
CA ASP A 78 0.37 10.66 15.17
C ASP A 78 -0.31 9.69 14.20
N ILE A 79 -0.09 8.39 14.43
CA ILE A 79 -0.68 7.28 13.67
C ILE A 79 -1.71 6.50 14.50
N SER A 80 -2.26 7.10 15.54
CA SER A 80 -3.36 6.54 16.32
C SER A 80 -4.61 6.29 15.46
N ASN A 81 -5.56 5.51 15.98
CA ASN A 81 -6.82 5.25 15.26
C ASN A 81 -7.60 6.53 14.95
N LEU A 82 -7.52 7.52 15.81
CA LEU A 82 -8.23 8.78 15.65
C LEU A 82 -7.63 9.63 14.52
N ASN A 83 -6.30 9.74 14.48
CA ASN A 83 -5.61 10.65 13.58
C ASN A 83 -5.11 9.98 12.30
N PHE A 84 -5.14 8.65 12.26
CA PHE A 84 -4.81 7.85 11.08
C PHE A 84 -5.75 6.64 10.96
N PRO A 85 -7.00 6.86 10.54
CA PRO A 85 -8.03 5.80 10.43
C PRO A 85 -7.72 4.82 9.31
N TYR A 86 -8.45 3.70 9.29
CA TYR A 86 -8.38 2.72 8.19
C TYR A 86 -8.64 3.40 6.85
N MET A 87 -7.92 3.00 5.82
CA MET A 87 -7.84 3.64 4.49
C MET A 87 -7.17 5.01 4.48
N GLY A 88 -6.58 5.45 5.58
CA GLY A 88 -5.78 6.66 5.62
C GLY A 88 -4.48 6.55 4.82
N CYS A 89 -4.08 7.66 4.21
CA CYS A 89 -2.75 7.83 3.62
C CYS A 89 -2.14 9.16 4.04
N LYS A 90 -0.83 9.18 4.24
CA LYS A 90 -0.12 10.37 4.73
C LYS A 90 1.32 10.41 4.21
N LYS A 91 1.79 11.60 3.84
CA LYS A 91 3.23 11.86 3.72
C LYS A 91 3.79 12.05 5.12
N ILE A 92 4.86 11.35 5.42
CA ILE A 92 5.53 11.38 6.72
C ILE A 92 7.03 11.41 6.53
N THR A 93 7.76 11.54 7.62
CA THR A 93 9.19 11.23 7.67
C THR A 93 9.46 10.10 8.65
N ILE A 94 10.55 9.38 8.42
CA ILE A 94 11.00 8.26 9.24
C ILE A 94 12.51 8.37 9.48
N CYS A 95 12.99 7.79 10.57
CA CYS A 95 14.43 7.62 10.84
C CYS A 95 15.22 8.93 10.68
N ASN A 96 14.72 10.02 11.26
CA ASN A 96 15.29 11.37 11.19
C ASN A 96 15.24 11.98 9.77
N ASN A 97 14.05 12.34 9.35
CA ASN A 97 13.76 13.10 8.13
C ASN A 97 13.89 12.37 6.79
N ILE A 98 13.88 11.04 6.74
CA ILE A 98 13.75 10.33 5.46
C ILE A 98 12.28 10.43 5.02
N PRO A 99 11.97 11.03 3.85
CA PRO A 99 10.59 11.15 3.40
C PRO A 99 9.99 9.78 3.09
N ALA A 100 8.77 9.55 3.55
CA ALA A 100 8.04 8.31 3.34
C ALA A 100 6.56 8.57 3.07
N ARG A 101 5.89 7.57 2.54
CA ARG A 101 4.44 7.50 2.37
C ARG A 101 3.93 6.38 3.26
N LEU A 102 2.91 6.65 4.04
CA LEU A 102 2.27 5.66 4.90
C LEU A 102 0.82 5.49 4.47
N PHE A 103 0.41 4.22 4.35
CA PHE A 103 -0.95 3.82 4.05
C PHE A 103 -1.44 2.88 5.15
N ARG A 104 -2.63 3.09 5.67
CA ARG A 104 -3.26 2.16 6.61
C ARG A 104 -4.21 1.23 5.88
N ILE A 105 -3.66 0.20 5.31
CA ILE A 105 -4.34 -0.81 4.49
C ILE A 105 -3.85 -2.20 4.89
N SER A 106 -4.70 -3.21 4.67
CA SER A 106 -4.37 -4.59 5.07
C SER A 106 -4.79 -5.58 4.00
N PHE A 107 -3.85 -6.38 3.52
CA PHE A 107 -4.11 -7.50 2.64
C PHE A 107 -4.33 -8.81 3.40
N SER A 108 -3.67 -8.98 4.54
CA SER A 108 -3.84 -10.14 5.42
C SER A 108 -5.08 -10.07 6.30
N GLY A 109 -5.76 -8.91 6.35
CA GLY A 109 -6.89 -8.66 7.26
C GLY A 109 -6.51 -8.32 8.70
N GLU A 110 -5.21 -8.33 9.03
CA GLU A 110 -4.70 -7.87 10.32
C GLU A 110 -4.61 -6.34 10.36
N LEU A 111 -4.32 -5.77 11.56
CA LEU A 111 -3.87 -4.39 11.64
C LEU A 111 -2.59 -4.28 10.81
N ALA A 112 -2.63 -3.51 9.73
CA ALA A 112 -1.52 -3.42 8.83
C ALA A 112 -1.34 -2.03 8.24
N TYR A 113 -0.13 -1.78 7.81
CA TYR A 113 0.31 -0.57 7.14
C TYR A 113 1.20 -0.95 5.96
N GLU A 114 1.17 -0.14 4.93
CA GLU A 114 2.20 -0.15 3.90
C GLU A 114 3.01 1.14 4.02
N ILE A 115 4.32 0.99 4.12
CA ILE A 115 5.25 2.11 4.23
C ILE A 115 6.19 2.10 3.02
N ALA A 116 6.26 3.22 2.32
CA ALA A 116 7.09 3.37 1.14
C ALA A 116 8.07 4.53 1.33
N GLY A 117 9.33 4.30 1.03
CA GLY A 117 10.38 5.32 1.01
C GLY A 117 11.17 5.27 -0.30
N PRO A 118 12.01 6.27 -0.61
CA PRO A 118 12.82 6.26 -1.81
C PRO A 118 13.67 4.97 -1.90
N SER A 119 13.71 4.35 -3.08
CA SER A 119 14.29 3.02 -3.29
C SER A 119 15.72 2.89 -2.80
N ARG A 120 16.53 3.99 -2.86
CA ARG A 120 17.90 4.03 -2.33
C ARG A 120 18.00 3.72 -0.82
N TYR A 121 16.91 3.90 -0.06
CA TYR A 121 16.86 3.60 1.37
C TYR A 121 16.22 2.24 1.68
N GLY A 122 15.83 1.45 0.67
CA GLY A 122 15.10 0.20 0.87
C GLY A 122 15.75 -0.75 1.86
N ASN A 123 17.05 -1.01 1.70
CA ASN A 123 17.79 -1.88 2.62
C ASN A 123 17.87 -1.30 4.05
N SER A 124 18.11 0.00 4.19
CA SER A 124 18.14 0.66 5.50
C SER A 124 16.78 0.67 6.17
N MET A 125 15.71 0.87 5.42
CA MET A 125 14.33 0.78 5.92
C MET A 125 14.00 -0.62 6.39
N PHE A 126 14.35 -1.65 5.62
CA PHE A 126 14.15 -3.04 6.04
C PHE A 126 14.85 -3.33 7.37
N LYS A 127 16.12 -2.96 7.50
CA LYS A 127 16.89 -3.12 8.75
C LYS A 127 16.22 -2.37 9.91
N ALA A 128 15.84 -1.12 9.71
CA ALA A 128 15.18 -0.32 10.75
C ALA A 128 13.85 -0.96 11.20
N LEU A 129 13.05 -1.52 10.27
CA LEU A 129 11.83 -2.25 10.60
C LEU A 129 12.13 -3.51 11.41
N MET A 130 13.12 -4.30 11.02
CA MET A 130 13.52 -5.53 11.75
C MET A 130 14.04 -5.20 13.14
N ASP A 131 14.89 -4.18 13.28
CA ASP A 131 15.45 -3.75 14.56
C ASP A 131 14.36 -3.21 15.50
N ALA A 132 13.48 -2.34 14.99
CA ALA A 132 12.35 -1.81 15.74
C ALA A 132 11.36 -2.89 16.19
N GLY A 133 11.21 -3.93 15.36
CA GLY A 133 10.31 -5.05 15.59
C GLY A 133 10.88 -6.17 16.49
N SER A 134 12.17 -6.13 16.84
CA SER A 134 12.84 -7.21 17.59
C SER A 134 12.14 -7.57 18.88
N LYS A 135 11.62 -6.57 19.63
CA LYS A 135 10.87 -6.77 20.88
C LYS A 135 9.43 -7.28 20.67
N PHE A 136 8.96 -7.34 19.44
CA PHE A 136 7.63 -7.79 19.06
C PHE A 136 7.64 -9.12 18.31
N ASN A 137 8.78 -9.80 18.29
CA ASN A 137 8.99 -11.04 17.53
C ASN A 137 8.64 -10.88 16.05
N VAL A 138 9.06 -9.75 15.44
CA VAL A 138 8.87 -9.53 14.02
C VAL A 138 9.56 -10.61 13.20
N VAL A 139 8.89 -11.09 12.18
CA VAL A 139 9.44 -12.02 11.19
C VAL A 139 9.21 -11.48 9.78
N ALA A 140 10.19 -11.67 8.91
CA ALA A 140 9.98 -11.45 7.50
C ALA A 140 9.18 -12.60 6.90
N TYR A 141 8.18 -12.30 6.06
CA TYR A 141 7.38 -13.31 5.37
C TYR A 141 7.30 -13.01 3.87
N GLY A 142 7.19 -14.07 3.08
CA GLY A 142 7.11 -13.98 1.62
C GLY A 142 5.68 -14.00 1.09
N THR A 143 5.57 -13.97 -0.23
CA THR A 143 4.28 -13.91 -0.95
C THR A 143 3.42 -15.17 -0.76
N GLU A 144 4.03 -16.34 -0.55
CA GLU A 144 3.29 -17.56 -0.26
C GLU A 144 2.57 -17.48 1.08
N ALA A 145 3.28 -17.09 2.14
CA ALA A 145 2.68 -16.88 3.47
C ALA A 145 1.59 -15.79 3.42
N LEU A 146 1.82 -14.71 2.68
CA LEU A 146 0.80 -13.69 2.43
C LEU A 146 -0.43 -14.27 1.74
N GLY A 147 -0.23 -15.17 0.77
CA GLY A 147 -1.30 -15.90 0.08
C GLY A 147 -2.15 -16.73 1.01
N VAL A 148 -1.53 -17.41 1.97
CA VAL A 148 -2.25 -18.18 3.02
C VAL A 148 -3.04 -17.25 3.93
N MET A 149 -2.41 -16.21 4.48
CA MET A 149 -3.06 -15.25 5.39
C MET A 149 -4.27 -14.58 4.77
N ARG A 150 -4.22 -14.18 3.50
CA ARG A 150 -5.38 -13.54 2.84
C ARG A 150 -6.55 -14.52 2.68
N ILE A 151 -6.28 -15.82 2.45
CA ILE A 151 -7.31 -16.87 2.37
C ILE A 151 -7.95 -17.07 3.74
N GLU A 152 -7.17 -17.15 4.81
CA GLU A 152 -7.67 -17.29 6.18
C GLU A 152 -8.61 -16.14 6.56
N LYS A 153 -8.39 -14.95 6.02
CA LYS A 153 -9.24 -13.77 6.24
C LYS A 153 -10.35 -13.59 5.19
N GLY A 154 -10.47 -14.49 4.23
CA GLY A 154 -11.49 -14.43 3.18
C GLY A 154 -11.27 -13.33 2.15
N HIS A 155 -10.05 -12.85 1.96
CA HIS A 155 -9.73 -11.85 0.95
C HIS A 155 -9.58 -12.50 -0.44
N ALA A 156 -10.45 -12.12 -1.39
CA ALA A 156 -10.28 -12.47 -2.78
C ALA A 156 -9.02 -11.80 -3.39
N ALA A 157 -8.30 -12.50 -4.24
CA ALA A 157 -7.10 -12.01 -4.90
C ALA A 157 -7.16 -12.24 -6.42
N GLY A 158 -6.09 -11.96 -7.13
CA GLY A 158 -6.05 -11.95 -8.58
C GLY A 158 -6.53 -13.24 -9.26
N ASN A 159 -6.37 -14.41 -8.61
CA ASN A 159 -6.84 -15.67 -9.15
C ASN A 159 -8.37 -15.80 -9.09
N GLU A 160 -9.00 -15.25 -8.06
CA GLU A 160 -10.45 -15.24 -7.90
C GLU A 160 -11.09 -14.05 -8.64
N LEU A 161 -10.32 -13.00 -8.89
CA LEU A 161 -10.76 -11.77 -9.57
C LEU A 161 -10.36 -11.80 -11.06
N ASN A 162 -10.66 -12.89 -11.72
CA ASN A 162 -10.57 -12.99 -13.18
C ASN A 162 -11.81 -12.31 -13.81
N GLY A 163 -11.78 -11.91 -15.05
CA GLY A 163 -12.90 -11.18 -15.69
C GLY A 163 -14.25 -11.93 -15.75
N GLN A 164 -14.32 -13.17 -15.26
CA GLN A 164 -15.51 -14.01 -15.21
C GLN A 164 -16.19 -14.00 -13.84
N THR A 165 -15.52 -13.52 -12.81
CA THR A 165 -16.01 -13.47 -11.43
C THR A 165 -16.77 -12.16 -11.19
N THR A 166 -18.04 -12.26 -10.83
CA THR A 166 -18.90 -11.11 -10.47
C THR A 166 -18.84 -10.82 -8.97
N ALA A 167 -19.29 -9.64 -8.56
CA ALA A 167 -19.46 -9.30 -7.15
C ALA A 167 -20.36 -10.31 -6.43
N GLN A 168 -21.42 -10.80 -7.11
CA GLN A 168 -22.34 -11.82 -6.61
C GLN A 168 -21.61 -13.13 -6.28
N ASN A 169 -20.74 -13.60 -7.17
CA ASN A 169 -19.96 -14.82 -6.93
C ASN A 169 -19.07 -14.73 -5.70
N LEU A 170 -18.70 -13.52 -5.28
CA LEU A 170 -17.84 -13.24 -4.13
C LEU A 170 -18.62 -12.86 -2.86
N GLY A 171 -19.94 -12.85 -2.91
CA GLY A 171 -20.77 -12.42 -1.77
C GLY A 171 -20.58 -10.93 -1.42
N LEU A 172 -20.20 -10.10 -2.37
CA LEU A 172 -19.93 -8.67 -2.20
C LEU A 172 -21.12 -7.79 -2.65
N GLU A 173 -22.29 -8.37 -2.82
CA GLU A 173 -23.53 -7.62 -3.09
C GLU A 173 -23.95 -6.84 -1.86
N LYS A 174 -24.20 -5.56 -2.01
CA LYS A 174 -24.90 -4.68 -1.07
C LYS A 174 -25.90 -3.84 -1.82
#